data_b6e5e1401a6a09cba606a9ec9e1e8c4b
#
_entry.id   b6e5e1401a6a09cba606a9ec9e1e8c4b
#
_cell.length_a   1.000
_cell.length_b   1.000
_cell.length_c   1.000
_cell.angle_alpha   90.00
_cell.angle_beta   90.00
_cell.angle_gamma   90.00
#
_symmetry.space_group_name_H-M   'P 1'
#
loop_
_entity.id
_entity.type
_entity.pdbx_description
1 polymer ?
#
loop_
_entity_poly.entity_id
_entity_poly.type
_entity_poly.pdbx_seq_one_letter_code
_entity_poly.pdbx_strand_id
1 'polypeptide(L)'
;MKRILFTLAIVLSPLWGSSGQSASPLRETMESYVESRVIAGSVTIIASKDRVLSCEAVGHADIATQEVMRPDHLFWIASMTKPLTAVCVLQFQDEGLLTIDDPVAKYLPEFQGQWKISQRDKGRLLLTRPRRAVTIRDLLTHTSGLSDTERPRNESTLAELVGLYSKMPLYFEPGSKWAYSNPGINTLGRIVEVVSGLPFHAALQQRVLDPCAMKDTTLWPTPAQAKRLATAYRRDNEGNLAETDNAFLPGGISNRKRTPVPGGGLYSTAKDVTAFYQMMLNGGMSHGVQVLKKETVSRMTRMQTEDFKKIAWQPAQPPDRFVDPSFFLNGMSWGLGFQVVKEPRGVMAPLSAGTFGHGGAYGTQSWADPNRGVVMVLMIQRADFSTGDNAPVHRGFQEAAQQQIRFLRDR
;
A
#
# COMPACT_ATOMS: atom_id res chain seq x y z
N MET A 1 26.97 31.11 76.55
CA MET A 1 27.55 30.74 75.25
C MET A 1 27.09 29.31 74.89
N LYS A 2 26.04 29.20 74.10
CA LYS A 2 25.54 27.87 73.62
C LYS A 2 26.09 27.60 72.21
N ARG A 3 26.86 26.58 72.08
CA ARG A 3 27.36 26.09 70.76
C ARG A 3 26.25 25.27 70.10
N ILE A 4 25.83 25.67 68.90
CA ILE A 4 24.93 24.94 68.06
C ILE A 4 25.81 24.11 67.07
N LEU A 5 25.72 22.80 67.18
CA LEU A 5 26.29 21.88 66.17
C LEU A 5 25.31 21.74 64.98
N PHE A 6 25.75 22.11 63.80
CA PHE A 6 25.05 21.77 62.56
C PHE A 6 25.54 20.38 62.06
N THR A 7 24.61 19.42 62.05
CA THR A 7 24.88 18.10 61.47
C THR A 7 24.48 18.18 59.97
N LEU A 8 25.44 18.06 59.11
CA LEU A 8 25.25 18.00 57.66
C LEU A 8 24.81 16.59 57.27
N ALA A 9 23.52 16.40 56.92
CA ALA A 9 23.02 15.16 56.40
C ALA A 9 23.31 15.12 54.87
N ILE A 10 24.26 14.26 54.49
CA ILE A 10 24.52 13.95 53.10
C ILE A 10 23.41 12.99 52.62
N VAL A 11 22.47 13.48 51.79
CA VAL A 11 21.49 12.67 51.11
C VAL A 11 22.19 12.03 49.89
N LEU A 12 22.57 10.77 50.01
CA LEU A 12 23.01 9.93 48.88
C LEU A 12 21.74 9.59 48.07
N SER A 13 21.52 10.31 46.99
CA SER A 13 20.54 9.90 45.95
C SER A 13 21.05 8.62 45.29
N PRO A 14 20.26 7.55 45.20
CA PRO A 14 20.63 6.39 44.44
C PRO A 14 20.71 6.77 42.96
N LEU A 15 21.90 6.66 42.38
CA LEU A 15 22.09 6.60 40.95
C LEU A 15 21.37 5.34 40.44
N TRP A 16 20.13 5.50 40.01
CA TRP A 16 19.49 4.49 39.21
C TRP A 16 20.28 4.43 37.89
N GLY A 17 21.15 3.47 37.78
CA GLY A 17 21.74 3.11 36.53
C GLY A 17 20.64 2.77 35.56
N SER A 18 20.44 3.64 34.53
CA SER A 18 19.70 3.27 33.36
C SER A 18 20.40 2.06 32.78
N SER A 19 19.83 0.86 32.99
CA SER A 19 20.18 -0.31 32.21
C SER A 19 19.97 0.08 30.75
N GLY A 20 21.05 0.37 30.04
CA GLY A 20 21.04 0.70 28.63
C GLY A 20 20.45 -0.49 27.86
N GLN A 21 19.12 -0.51 27.71
CA GLN A 21 18.53 -1.27 26.62
C GLN A 21 19.04 -0.59 25.36
N SER A 22 19.93 -1.24 24.64
CA SER A 22 20.33 -0.79 23.31
C SER A 22 19.05 -0.52 22.51
N ALA A 23 18.94 0.68 21.96
CA ALA A 23 17.80 1.03 21.14
C ALA A 23 17.65 0.00 20.02
N SER A 24 16.42 -0.26 19.57
CA SER A 24 16.21 -1.26 18.53
C SER A 24 16.83 -0.76 17.22
N PRO A 25 17.49 -1.63 16.41
CA PRO A 25 18.04 -1.24 15.12
C PRO A 25 17.03 -0.52 14.22
N LEU A 26 15.76 -0.91 14.35
CA LEU A 26 14.68 -0.31 13.59
C LEU A 26 14.38 1.13 14.05
N ARG A 27 14.34 1.37 15.35
CA ARG A 27 14.17 2.70 15.93
C ARG A 27 15.33 3.62 15.53
N GLU A 28 16.57 3.20 15.75
CA GLU A 28 17.78 3.97 15.43
C GLU A 28 17.81 4.38 13.95
N THR A 29 17.51 3.43 13.06
CA THR A 29 17.48 3.71 11.62
C THR A 29 16.39 4.74 11.27
N MET A 30 15.19 4.59 11.81
CA MET A 30 14.11 5.53 11.48
C MET A 30 14.33 6.91 12.12
N GLU A 31 14.91 6.98 13.32
CA GLU A 31 15.31 8.24 13.97
C GLU A 31 16.34 8.99 13.12
N SER A 32 17.33 8.31 12.53
CA SER A 32 18.31 8.95 11.66
C SER A 32 17.68 9.62 10.44
N TYR A 33 16.60 9.06 9.87
CA TYR A 33 15.86 9.69 8.78
C TYR A 33 15.01 10.88 9.24
N VAL A 34 14.55 10.89 10.48
CA VAL A 34 13.86 12.05 11.08
C VAL A 34 14.87 13.19 11.34
N GLU A 35 16.00 12.88 11.95
CA GLU A 35 17.08 13.85 12.24
C GLU A 35 17.62 14.50 10.97
N SER A 36 17.80 13.71 9.92
CA SER A 36 18.23 14.21 8.59
C SER A 36 17.10 14.85 7.78
N ARG A 37 15.91 15.03 8.36
CA ARG A 37 14.74 15.65 7.73
C ARG A 37 14.31 15.00 6.41
N VAL A 38 14.56 13.70 6.26
CA VAL A 38 14.06 12.93 5.10
C VAL A 38 12.57 12.62 5.29
N ILE A 39 12.15 12.32 6.51
CA ILE A 39 10.75 12.11 6.91
C ILE A 39 10.43 12.90 8.19
N ALA A 40 9.15 13.25 8.40
CA ALA A 40 8.71 13.91 9.62
C ALA A 40 8.64 12.94 10.81
N GLY A 41 8.20 11.74 10.56
CA GLY A 41 8.08 10.65 11.52
C GLY A 41 7.60 9.38 10.85
N SER A 42 7.61 8.29 11.61
CA SER A 42 7.15 6.99 11.13
C SER A 42 6.53 6.14 12.24
N VAL A 43 5.68 5.19 11.81
CA VAL A 43 5.30 4.03 12.62
C VAL A 43 5.76 2.77 11.89
N THR A 44 6.48 1.90 12.59
CA THR A 44 6.94 0.62 12.05
C THR A 44 6.41 -0.53 12.91
N ILE A 45 6.03 -1.63 12.25
CA ILE A 45 5.67 -2.87 12.94
C ILE A 45 6.42 -4.04 12.30
N ILE A 46 6.93 -4.90 13.19
CA ILE A 46 7.33 -6.27 12.85
C ILE A 46 6.39 -7.21 13.60
N ALA A 47 5.82 -8.16 12.89
CA ALA A 47 4.92 -9.14 13.47
C ALA A 47 5.23 -10.56 12.96
N SER A 48 4.91 -11.57 13.77
CA SER A 48 4.72 -12.93 13.29
C SER A 48 3.30 -13.08 12.72
N LYS A 49 2.99 -14.23 12.20
CA LYS A 49 1.62 -14.55 11.76
C LYS A 49 0.57 -14.44 12.89
N ASP A 50 0.98 -14.47 14.17
CA ASP A 50 0.07 -14.56 15.31
C ASP A 50 0.13 -13.33 16.24
N ARG A 51 1.25 -12.61 16.30
CA ARG A 51 1.44 -11.50 17.24
C ARG A 51 2.37 -10.41 16.70
N VAL A 52 2.20 -9.21 17.21
CA VAL A 52 3.17 -8.12 17.06
C VAL A 52 4.41 -8.45 17.87
N LEU A 53 5.59 -8.34 17.27
CA LEU A 53 6.90 -8.58 17.85
C LEU A 53 7.60 -7.28 18.24
N SER A 54 7.44 -6.22 17.44
CA SER A 54 7.95 -4.88 17.68
C SER A 54 7.01 -3.86 17.06
N CYS A 55 6.80 -2.73 17.76
CA CYS A 55 6.06 -1.58 17.27
C CYS A 55 6.81 -0.32 17.73
N GLU A 56 7.33 0.44 16.77
CA GLU A 56 8.08 1.67 17.03
C GLU A 56 7.39 2.86 16.38
N ALA A 57 7.32 3.97 17.12
CA ALA A 57 6.88 5.27 16.61
C ALA A 57 7.99 6.27 16.89
N VAL A 58 8.42 7.02 15.88
CA VAL A 58 9.51 7.99 15.97
C VAL A 58 9.16 9.30 15.25
N GLY A 59 9.73 10.41 15.71
CA GLY A 59 9.52 11.73 15.12
C GLY A 59 8.13 12.31 15.42
N HIS A 60 7.62 13.09 14.48
CA HIS A 60 6.39 13.87 14.63
C HIS A 60 5.32 13.44 13.64
N ALA A 61 4.08 13.38 14.10
CA ALA A 61 2.90 13.27 13.26
C ALA A 61 2.60 14.63 12.59
N ASP A 62 2.89 15.71 13.29
CA ASP A 62 2.79 17.07 12.79
C ASP A 62 3.97 17.90 13.32
N ILE A 63 4.79 18.45 12.39
CA ILE A 63 5.97 19.23 12.74
C ILE A 63 5.56 20.62 13.29
N ALA A 64 4.52 21.23 12.72
CA ALA A 64 4.13 22.59 13.09
C ALA A 64 3.59 22.66 14.52
N THR A 65 2.82 21.67 14.93
CA THR A 65 2.26 21.56 16.28
C THR A 65 3.15 20.79 17.26
N GLN A 66 4.25 20.20 16.78
CA GLN A 66 5.13 19.31 17.54
C GLN A 66 4.40 18.07 18.09
N GLU A 67 3.34 17.62 17.39
CA GLU A 67 2.63 16.41 17.78
C GLU A 67 3.54 15.19 17.57
N VAL A 68 3.86 14.50 18.68
CA VAL A 68 4.73 13.32 18.64
C VAL A 68 4.01 12.17 17.93
N MET A 69 4.74 11.45 17.09
CA MET A 69 4.21 10.26 16.41
C MET A 69 3.81 9.18 17.42
N ARG A 70 2.61 8.62 17.27
CA ARG A 70 2.08 7.51 18.08
C ARG A 70 1.71 6.31 17.20
N PRO A 71 1.69 5.09 17.75
CA PRO A 71 1.36 3.86 17.01
C PRO A 71 -0.07 3.87 16.40
N ASP A 72 -0.98 4.67 16.94
CA ASP A 72 -2.38 4.76 16.53
C ASP A 72 -2.67 5.87 15.51
N HIS A 73 -1.64 6.58 15.04
CA HIS A 73 -1.82 7.54 13.95
C HIS A 73 -2.29 6.86 12.67
N LEU A 74 -3.17 7.56 11.95
CA LEU A 74 -3.62 7.18 10.63
C LEU A 74 -2.68 7.72 9.56
N PHE A 75 -2.61 6.96 8.48
CA PHE A 75 -1.84 7.31 7.28
C PHE A 75 -2.69 7.07 6.04
N TRP A 76 -2.59 7.92 5.04
CA TRP A 76 -3.07 7.55 3.73
C TRP A 76 -2.18 6.44 3.16
N ILE A 77 -2.75 5.25 2.99
CA ILE A 77 -1.98 4.09 2.55
C ILE A 77 -1.90 3.95 1.03
N ALA A 78 -2.57 4.85 0.30
CA ALA A 78 -2.51 4.90 -1.16
C ALA A 78 -2.67 3.52 -1.80
N SER A 79 -1.72 3.13 -2.62
CA SER A 79 -1.76 1.88 -3.39
C SER A 79 -1.73 0.60 -2.56
N MET A 80 -1.42 0.66 -1.27
CA MET A 80 -1.64 -0.48 -0.36
C MET A 80 -3.13 -0.83 -0.21
N THR A 81 -4.04 -0.01 -0.74
CA THR A 81 -5.48 -0.33 -0.90
C THR A 81 -5.71 -1.49 -1.88
N LYS A 82 -4.87 -1.64 -2.91
CA LYS A 82 -5.07 -2.59 -4.00
C LYS A 82 -5.17 -4.06 -3.56
N PRO A 83 -4.31 -4.56 -2.67
CA PRO A 83 -4.46 -5.91 -2.13
C PRO A 83 -5.80 -6.16 -1.46
N LEU A 84 -6.32 -5.19 -0.70
CA LEU A 84 -7.62 -5.33 -0.02
C LEU A 84 -8.76 -5.42 -1.05
N THR A 85 -8.72 -4.60 -2.09
CA THR A 85 -9.67 -4.68 -3.21
C THR A 85 -9.58 -6.03 -3.93
N ALA A 86 -8.36 -6.53 -4.16
CA ALA A 86 -8.16 -7.83 -4.80
C ALA A 86 -8.70 -9.00 -3.95
N VAL A 87 -8.50 -8.96 -2.62
CA VAL A 87 -9.07 -9.94 -1.68
C VAL A 87 -10.60 -9.94 -1.80
N CYS A 88 -11.23 -8.78 -1.78
CA CYS A 88 -12.68 -8.65 -1.90
C CYS A 88 -13.22 -9.29 -3.22
N VAL A 89 -12.54 -9.08 -4.34
CA VAL A 89 -12.87 -9.72 -5.63
C VAL A 89 -12.72 -11.23 -5.58
N LEU A 90 -11.62 -11.71 -4.99
CA LEU A 90 -11.30 -13.14 -4.98
C LEU A 90 -12.17 -13.94 -4.00
N GLN A 91 -12.80 -13.30 -3.02
CA GLN A 91 -13.86 -13.92 -2.22
C GLN A 91 -15.06 -14.33 -3.08
N PHE A 92 -15.45 -13.49 -4.06
CA PHE A 92 -16.52 -13.88 -4.99
C PHE A 92 -16.13 -15.05 -5.88
N GLN A 93 -14.84 -15.19 -6.24
CA GLN A 93 -14.36 -16.40 -6.91
C GLN A 93 -14.45 -17.62 -5.99
N ASP A 94 -14.08 -17.50 -4.73
CA ASP A 94 -14.17 -18.57 -3.74
C ASP A 94 -15.61 -19.03 -3.51
N GLU A 95 -16.58 -18.12 -3.66
CA GLU A 95 -18.02 -18.35 -3.59
C GLU A 95 -18.61 -18.86 -4.93
N GLY A 96 -17.85 -18.89 -6.02
CA GLY A 96 -18.31 -19.32 -7.34
C GLY A 96 -19.18 -18.30 -8.08
N LEU A 97 -19.21 -17.04 -7.63
CA LEU A 97 -20.00 -15.97 -8.23
C LEU A 97 -19.31 -15.32 -9.45
N LEU A 98 -18.00 -15.46 -9.53
CA LEU A 98 -17.20 -15.05 -10.68
C LEU A 98 -15.99 -15.95 -10.86
N THR A 99 -15.33 -15.85 -12.02
CA THR A 99 -13.98 -16.37 -12.22
C THR A 99 -13.06 -15.25 -12.69
N ILE A 100 -11.77 -15.30 -12.32
CA ILE A 100 -10.82 -14.26 -12.78
C ILE A 100 -10.60 -14.28 -14.28
N ASP A 101 -10.95 -15.37 -14.96
CA ASP A 101 -10.84 -15.50 -16.40
C ASP A 101 -12.10 -15.01 -17.14
N ASP A 102 -13.15 -14.61 -16.40
CA ASP A 102 -14.32 -13.98 -17.01
C ASP A 102 -13.95 -12.65 -17.67
N PRO A 103 -14.52 -12.34 -18.83
CA PRO A 103 -14.40 -11.02 -19.42
C PRO A 103 -15.08 -9.96 -18.53
N VAL A 104 -14.44 -8.80 -18.38
CA VAL A 104 -14.99 -7.67 -17.61
C VAL A 104 -16.38 -7.30 -18.11
N ALA A 105 -16.62 -7.37 -19.43
CA ALA A 105 -17.91 -7.07 -20.07
C ALA A 105 -19.07 -7.97 -19.60
N LYS A 106 -18.81 -9.11 -18.97
CA LYS A 106 -19.85 -9.96 -18.34
C LYS A 106 -20.54 -9.24 -17.18
N TYR A 107 -19.81 -8.42 -16.45
CA TYR A 107 -20.28 -7.67 -15.26
C TYR A 107 -20.52 -6.20 -15.58
N LEU A 108 -19.76 -5.64 -16.50
CA LEU A 108 -19.77 -4.24 -16.92
C LEU A 108 -19.95 -4.18 -18.44
N PRO A 109 -21.19 -4.21 -18.95
CA PRO A 109 -21.48 -4.26 -20.40
C PRO A 109 -20.85 -3.13 -21.21
N GLU A 110 -20.55 -1.98 -20.57
CA GLU A 110 -19.88 -0.84 -21.18
C GLU A 110 -18.43 -1.16 -21.63
N PHE A 111 -17.84 -2.24 -21.17
CA PHE A 111 -16.53 -2.74 -21.65
C PHE A 111 -16.64 -3.59 -22.90
N GLN A 112 -17.83 -3.81 -23.43
CA GLN A 112 -18.00 -4.56 -24.67
C GLN A 112 -17.47 -3.76 -25.87
N GLY A 113 -16.70 -4.42 -26.70
CA GLY A 113 -16.23 -3.84 -27.95
C GLY A 113 -15.25 -2.67 -27.79
N GLN A 114 -14.37 -2.72 -26.78
CA GLN A 114 -13.30 -1.75 -26.63
C GLN A 114 -12.40 -1.66 -27.86
N TRP A 115 -11.78 -0.49 -28.04
CA TRP A 115 -10.74 -0.26 -29.03
C TRP A 115 -9.37 -0.36 -28.38
N LYS A 116 -8.35 -0.66 -29.19
CA LYS A 116 -6.95 -0.70 -28.81
C LYS A 116 -6.14 0.19 -29.74
N ILE A 117 -5.17 0.90 -29.21
CA ILE A 117 -4.19 1.66 -30.00
C ILE A 117 -3.27 0.67 -30.70
N SER A 118 -3.28 0.73 -32.03
CA SER A 118 -2.38 -0.08 -32.86
C SER A 118 -1.16 0.73 -33.32
N GLN A 119 -1.34 2.01 -33.58
CA GLN A 119 -0.26 2.91 -34.01
C GLN A 119 -0.52 4.33 -33.53
N ARG A 120 0.55 5.07 -33.22
CA ARG A 120 0.56 6.52 -32.95
C ARG A 120 1.43 7.20 -33.96
N ASP A 121 0.93 8.23 -34.63
CA ASP A 121 1.69 9.06 -35.54
C ASP A 121 1.21 10.51 -35.47
N LYS A 122 2.13 11.46 -35.18
CA LYS A 122 1.92 12.92 -35.20
C LYS A 122 0.55 13.38 -34.65
N GLY A 123 0.16 12.85 -33.49
CA GLY A 123 -1.13 13.18 -32.85
C GLY A 123 -2.34 12.40 -33.36
N ARG A 124 -2.17 11.49 -34.31
CA ARG A 124 -3.22 10.57 -34.77
C ARG A 124 -3.08 9.21 -34.12
N LEU A 125 -4.22 8.58 -33.83
CA LEU A 125 -4.29 7.23 -33.29
C LEU A 125 -4.96 6.33 -34.31
N LEU A 126 -4.29 5.26 -34.71
CA LEU A 126 -4.92 4.15 -35.42
C LEU A 126 -5.45 3.16 -34.37
N LEU A 127 -6.76 2.92 -34.41
CA LEU A 127 -7.41 2.00 -33.49
C LEU A 127 -7.81 0.72 -34.18
N THR A 128 -7.63 -0.40 -33.50
CA THR A 128 -8.08 -1.74 -33.93
C THR A 128 -8.83 -2.41 -32.81
N ARG A 129 -9.55 -3.49 -33.10
CA ARG A 129 -10.14 -4.33 -32.06
C ARG A 129 -9.03 -5.17 -31.39
N PRO A 130 -9.07 -5.36 -30.07
CA PRO A 130 -8.21 -6.35 -29.43
C PRO A 130 -8.59 -7.77 -29.86
N ARG A 131 -7.67 -8.71 -29.79
CA ARG A 131 -7.91 -10.12 -30.15
C ARG A 131 -8.82 -10.84 -29.16
N ARG A 132 -8.88 -10.36 -27.91
CA ARG A 132 -9.77 -10.83 -26.87
C ARG A 132 -10.23 -9.70 -25.96
N ALA A 133 -11.29 -9.94 -25.23
CA ALA A 133 -11.75 -9.02 -24.20
C ALA A 133 -10.77 -8.95 -23.02
N VAL A 134 -10.79 -7.83 -22.29
CA VAL A 134 -10.12 -7.69 -21.00
C VAL A 134 -10.81 -8.60 -19.98
N THR A 135 -10.03 -9.35 -19.21
CA THR A 135 -10.51 -10.22 -18.13
C THR A 135 -10.25 -9.62 -16.74
N ILE A 136 -10.92 -10.15 -15.71
CA ILE A 136 -10.66 -9.79 -14.31
C ILE A 136 -9.19 -10.08 -13.94
N ARG A 137 -8.61 -11.16 -14.46
CA ARG A 137 -7.17 -11.47 -14.30
C ARG A 137 -6.29 -10.34 -14.83
N ASP A 138 -6.59 -9.81 -16.01
CA ASP A 138 -5.82 -8.69 -16.57
C ASP A 138 -5.85 -7.44 -15.69
N LEU A 139 -6.98 -7.18 -15.03
CA LEU A 139 -7.10 -6.07 -14.07
C LEU A 139 -6.25 -6.32 -12.82
N LEU A 140 -6.32 -7.53 -12.24
CA LEU A 140 -5.57 -7.93 -11.05
C LEU A 140 -4.06 -7.94 -11.26
N THR A 141 -3.61 -8.20 -12.50
CA THR A 141 -2.19 -8.34 -12.84
C THR A 141 -1.61 -7.12 -13.57
N HIS A 142 -2.38 -6.05 -13.75
CA HIS A 142 -1.97 -4.86 -14.52
C HIS A 142 -1.58 -5.16 -15.98
N THR A 143 -2.27 -6.10 -16.60
CA THR A 143 -2.04 -6.50 -18.01
C THR A 143 -3.21 -6.15 -18.92
N SER A 144 -4.16 -5.34 -18.44
CA SER A 144 -5.37 -4.99 -19.16
C SER A 144 -5.16 -4.03 -20.34
N GLY A 145 -4.14 -3.18 -20.28
CA GLY A 145 -3.95 -2.07 -21.21
C GLY A 145 -4.83 -0.85 -20.91
N LEU A 146 -5.61 -0.85 -19.83
CA LEU A 146 -6.36 0.33 -19.39
C LEU A 146 -5.42 1.45 -18.97
N SER A 147 -5.65 2.65 -19.48
CA SER A 147 -4.80 3.81 -19.27
C SER A 147 -5.20 4.65 -18.06
N ASP A 148 -4.24 5.32 -17.44
CA ASP A 148 -4.43 6.19 -16.27
C ASP A 148 -4.63 7.67 -16.67
N THR A 149 -5.38 7.94 -17.73
CA THR A 149 -5.60 9.30 -18.27
C THR A 149 -6.72 10.04 -17.54
N GLU A 150 -7.68 9.32 -16.98
CA GLU A 150 -8.82 9.92 -16.29
C GLU A 150 -8.67 9.74 -14.77
N ARG A 151 -8.73 10.86 -14.06
CA ARG A 151 -8.70 10.88 -12.60
C ARG A 151 -10.10 10.95 -12.02
N PRO A 152 -10.34 10.44 -10.80
CA PRO A 152 -11.57 10.69 -10.08
C PRO A 152 -11.85 12.19 -10.04
N ARG A 153 -13.04 12.59 -10.47
CA ARG A 153 -13.54 13.95 -10.26
C ARG A 153 -14.25 13.98 -8.91
N ASN A 154 -14.29 15.17 -8.29
CA ASN A 154 -15.08 15.33 -7.07
C ASN A 154 -16.52 14.90 -7.32
N GLU A 155 -17.06 14.12 -6.38
CA GLU A 155 -18.49 13.76 -6.31
C GLU A 155 -19.02 12.85 -7.44
N SER A 156 -18.16 12.22 -8.25
CA SER A 156 -18.61 11.18 -9.17
C SER A 156 -18.78 9.84 -8.47
N THR A 157 -19.71 9.04 -8.93
CA THR A 157 -19.85 7.64 -8.51
C THR A 157 -18.72 6.80 -9.11
N LEU A 158 -18.45 5.64 -8.50
CA LEU A 158 -17.49 4.70 -9.09
C LEU A 158 -17.96 4.18 -10.45
N ALA A 159 -19.28 4.05 -10.65
CA ALA A 159 -19.86 3.67 -11.93
C ALA A 159 -19.56 4.70 -13.04
N GLU A 160 -19.74 5.99 -12.75
CA GLU A 160 -19.44 7.07 -13.71
C GLU A 160 -17.95 7.10 -14.05
N LEU A 161 -17.07 6.99 -13.03
CA LEU A 161 -15.64 6.96 -13.23
C LEU A 161 -15.21 5.77 -14.12
N VAL A 162 -15.71 4.58 -13.84
CA VAL A 162 -15.37 3.36 -14.59
C VAL A 162 -15.98 3.40 -15.99
N GLY A 163 -17.17 4.03 -16.16
CA GLY A 163 -17.74 4.33 -17.46
C GLY A 163 -16.87 5.23 -18.34
N LEU A 164 -16.06 6.13 -17.77
CA LEU A 164 -15.06 6.88 -18.52
C LEU A 164 -13.90 5.97 -18.98
N TYR A 165 -13.43 5.07 -18.13
CA TYR A 165 -12.36 4.13 -18.50
C TYR A 165 -12.77 3.20 -19.64
N SER A 166 -14.02 2.75 -19.68
CA SER A 166 -14.53 1.88 -20.74
C SER A 166 -14.49 2.53 -22.13
N LYS A 167 -14.56 3.86 -22.21
CA LYS A 167 -14.54 4.64 -23.46
C LYS A 167 -13.12 4.89 -23.97
N MET A 168 -12.11 4.72 -23.13
CA MET A 168 -10.71 4.94 -23.52
C MET A 168 -10.16 3.73 -24.28
N PRO A 169 -9.38 3.95 -25.35
CA PRO A 169 -8.73 2.84 -26.03
C PRO A 169 -7.64 2.22 -25.16
N LEU A 170 -7.55 0.91 -25.21
CA LEU A 170 -6.47 0.17 -24.56
C LEU A 170 -5.11 0.55 -25.17
N TYR A 171 -4.08 0.70 -24.35
CA TYR A 171 -2.74 1.02 -24.82
C TYR A 171 -2.04 -0.14 -25.52
N PHE A 172 -2.42 -1.38 -25.19
CA PHE A 172 -1.85 -2.60 -25.77
C PHE A 172 -2.86 -3.76 -25.72
N GLU A 173 -2.52 -4.84 -26.36
CA GLU A 173 -3.32 -6.07 -26.37
C GLU A 173 -3.45 -6.63 -24.94
N PRO A 174 -4.66 -6.91 -24.43
CA PRO A 174 -4.84 -7.51 -23.11
C PRO A 174 -4.00 -8.76 -22.92
N GLY A 175 -3.27 -8.82 -21.80
CA GLY A 175 -2.35 -9.91 -21.48
C GLY A 175 -1.01 -9.89 -22.22
N SER A 176 -0.73 -8.90 -23.06
CA SER A 176 0.53 -8.87 -23.83
C SER A 176 1.65 -8.06 -23.18
N LYS A 177 1.31 -7.12 -22.31
CA LYS A 177 2.24 -6.24 -21.64
C LYS A 177 1.77 -5.98 -20.22
N TRP A 178 2.70 -5.54 -19.38
CA TRP A 178 2.40 -5.05 -18.04
C TRP A 178 2.52 -3.53 -17.99
N ALA A 179 1.50 -2.87 -17.43
CA ALA A 179 1.54 -1.46 -17.10
C ALA A 179 0.67 -1.22 -15.87
N TYR A 180 1.26 -0.66 -14.83
CA TYR A 180 0.54 -0.35 -13.61
C TYR A 180 -0.70 0.50 -13.90
N SER A 181 -1.86 0.09 -13.40
CA SER A 181 -3.15 0.68 -13.77
C SER A 181 -4.06 0.86 -12.56
N ASN A 182 -4.27 2.12 -12.15
CA ASN A 182 -5.30 2.48 -11.18
C ASN A 182 -6.72 2.27 -11.77
N PRO A 183 -6.98 2.63 -13.05
CA PRO A 183 -8.24 2.29 -13.71
C PRO A 183 -8.60 0.81 -13.63
N GLY A 184 -7.62 -0.08 -13.79
CA GLY A 184 -7.86 -1.53 -13.66
C GLY A 184 -8.39 -1.91 -12.28
N ILE A 185 -7.78 -1.42 -11.22
CA ILE A 185 -8.22 -1.73 -9.85
C ILE A 185 -9.54 -1.00 -9.49
N ASN A 186 -9.75 0.22 -9.96
CA ASN A 186 -11.03 0.90 -9.78
C ASN A 186 -12.16 0.15 -10.49
N THR A 187 -11.89 -0.43 -11.66
CA THR A 187 -12.84 -1.30 -12.38
C THR A 187 -13.14 -2.57 -11.57
N LEU A 188 -12.17 -3.17 -10.90
CA LEU A 188 -12.41 -4.27 -9.95
C LEU A 188 -13.34 -3.85 -8.82
N GLY A 189 -13.16 -2.67 -8.25
CA GLY A 189 -14.08 -2.15 -7.24
C GLY A 189 -15.51 -1.99 -7.76
N ARG A 190 -15.69 -1.59 -9.03
CA ARG A 190 -17.02 -1.55 -9.63
C ARG A 190 -17.62 -2.95 -9.85
N ILE A 191 -16.81 -3.94 -10.22
CA ILE A 191 -17.24 -5.33 -10.27
C ILE A 191 -17.69 -5.81 -8.88
N VAL A 192 -16.98 -5.44 -7.82
CA VAL A 192 -17.42 -5.71 -6.43
C VAL A 192 -18.82 -5.14 -6.18
N GLU A 193 -19.10 -3.90 -6.58
CA GLU A 193 -20.44 -3.30 -6.42
C GLU A 193 -21.51 -4.09 -7.18
N VAL A 194 -21.26 -4.48 -8.42
CA VAL A 194 -22.20 -5.22 -9.25
C VAL A 194 -22.50 -6.60 -8.69
N VAL A 195 -21.47 -7.32 -8.27
CA VAL A 195 -21.62 -8.70 -7.79
C VAL A 195 -22.22 -8.76 -6.38
N SER A 196 -21.87 -7.80 -5.52
CA SER A 196 -22.41 -7.76 -4.13
C SER A 196 -23.77 -7.08 -4.02
N GLY A 197 -24.13 -6.21 -4.97
CA GLY A 197 -25.28 -5.31 -4.84
C GLY A 197 -25.08 -4.18 -3.81
N LEU A 198 -23.87 -4.03 -3.26
CA LEU A 198 -23.52 -3.03 -2.23
C LEU A 198 -22.58 -1.97 -2.81
N PRO A 199 -22.58 -0.73 -2.29
CA PRO A 199 -21.50 0.21 -2.57
C PRO A 199 -20.14 -0.38 -2.19
N PHE A 200 -19.09 -0.08 -2.94
CA PHE A 200 -17.75 -0.65 -2.76
C PHE A 200 -17.24 -0.59 -1.31
N HIS A 201 -17.41 0.56 -0.66
CA HIS A 201 -16.96 0.72 0.73
C HIS A 201 -17.68 -0.20 1.71
N ALA A 202 -18.98 -0.44 1.50
CA ALA A 202 -19.77 -1.35 2.37
C ALA A 202 -19.38 -2.80 2.13
N ALA A 203 -19.20 -3.22 0.89
CA ALA A 203 -18.72 -4.54 0.55
C ALA A 203 -17.31 -4.80 1.12
N LEU A 204 -16.39 -3.84 0.96
CA LEU A 204 -15.04 -3.93 1.51
C LEU A 204 -15.05 -4.02 3.05
N GLN A 205 -15.90 -3.19 3.71
CA GLN A 205 -16.05 -3.22 5.17
C GLN A 205 -16.45 -4.60 5.65
N GLN A 206 -17.57 -5.13 5.13
CA GLN A 206 -18.12 -6.41 5.57
C GLN A 206 -17.22 -7.61 5.25
N ARG A 207 -16.59 -7.59 4.09
CA ARG A 207 -15.90 -8.75 3.56
C ARG A 207 -14.43 -8.84 3.98
N VAL A 208 -13.80 -7.69 4.21
CA VAL A 208 -12.35 -7.65 4.46
C VAL A 208 -12.04 -6.96 5.78
N LEU A 209 -12.54 -5.72 6.00
CA LEU A 209 -12.11 -4.93 7.14
C LEU A 209 -12.61 -5.50 8.46
N ASP A 210 -13.91 -5.83 8.56
CA ASP A 210 -14.49 -6.38 9.77
C ASP A 210 -13.91 -7.77 10.13
N PRO A 211 -13.82 -8.75 9.20
CA PRO A 211 -13.21 -10.04 9.50
C PRO A 211 -11.73 -9.96 9.89
N CYS A 212 -11.00 -8.97 9.37
CA CYS A 212 -9.60 -8.71 9.73
C CYS A 212 -9.44 -7.80 10.95
N ALA A 213 -10.54 -7.38 11.59
CA ALA A 213 -10.56 -6.44 12.73
C ALA A 213 -9.82 -5.10 12.44
N MET A 214 -9.88 -4.62 11.20
CA MET A 214 -9.25 -3.38 10.73
C MET A 214 -10.13 -2.16 11.04
N LYS A 215 -10.28 -1.83 12.32
CA LYS A 215 -11.27 -0.87 12.83
C LYS A 215 -11.01 0.57 12.44
N ASP A 216 -9.76 0.92 12.16
CA ASP A 216 -9.35 2.28 11.80
C ASP A 216 -9.16 2.47 10.28
N THR A 217 -9.35 1.39 9.51
CA THR A 217 -9.20 1.46 8.05
C THR A 217 -10.46 1.96 7.38
N THR A 218 -10.35 3.02 6.57
CA THR A 218 -11.52 3.68 5.97
C THR A 218 -11.16 4.46 4.71
N LEU A 219 -12.15 4.65 3.82
CA LEU A 219 -12.04 5.60 2.70
C LEU A 219 -12.25 7.05 3.15
N TRP A 220 -13.03 7.26 4.22
CA TRP A 220 -13.41 8.59 4.71
C TRP A 220 -13.24 8.64 6.22
N PRO A 221 -12.11 9.14 6.73
CA PRO A 221 -11.90 9.27 8.17
C PRO A 221 -13.03 10.05 8.86
N THR A 222 -13.48 9.54 9.98
CA THR A 222 -14.37 10.26 10.87
C THR A 222 -13.65 11.46 11.48
N PRO A 223 -14.36 12.46 12.08
CA PRO A 223 -13.70 13.57 12.76
C PRO A 223 -12.72 13.14 13.86
N ALA A 224 -13.00 12.03 14.54
CA ALA A 224 -12.09 11.47 15.55
C ALA A 224 -10.83 10.84 14.92
N GLN A 225 -11.00 10.13 13.82
CA GLN A 225 -9.88 9.57 13.05
C GLN A 225 -9.04 10.66 12.38
N ALA A 226 -9.68 11.73 11.85
CA ALA A 226 -8.98 12.84 11.22
C ALA A 226 -8.01 13.55 12.18
N LYS A 227 -8.33 13.62 13.48
CA LYS A 227 -7.42 14.16 14.50
C LYS A 227 -6.17 13.31 14.73
N ARG A 228 -6.15 12.07 14.27
CA ARG A 228 -5.00 11.15 14.35
C ARG A 228 -4.29 10.98 13.02
N LEU A 229 -4.65 11.77 12.01
CA LEU A 229 -4.01 11.66 10.70
C LEU A 229 -2.62 12.32 10.76
N ALA A 230 -1.60 11.55 10.39
CA ALA A 230 -0.26 12.10 10.23
C ALA A 230 -0.24 13.10 9.05
N THR A 231 0.32 14.27 9.28
CA THR A 231 0.46 15.32 8.27
C THR A 231 1.39 14.89 7.16
N ALA A 232 0.99 15.19 5.94
CA ALA A 232 1.79 14.85 4.76
C ALA A 232 2.79 15.97 4.45
N TYR A 233 4.01 15.58 4.12
CA TYR A 233 5.10 16.52 3.82
C TYR A 233 5.71 16.22 2.45
N ARG A 234 6.24 17.24 1.81
CA ARG A 234 7.14 17.14 0.66
C ARG A 234 8.40 17.94 0.92
N ARG A 235 9.50 17.64 0.23
CA ARG A 235 10.65 18.53 0.24
C ARG A 235 10.37 19.75 -0.62
N ASP A 236 10.69 20.92 -0.09
CA ASP A 236 10.78 22.16 -0.86
C ASP A 236 12.12 22.23 -1.64
N ASN A 237 12.33 23.31 -2.34
CA ASN A 237 13.56 23.54 -3.14
C ASN A 237 14.82 23.69 -2.27
N GLU A 238 14.67 23.97 -0.98
CA GLU A 238 15.74 24.11 0.01
C GLU A 238 16.04 22.80 0.74
N GLY A 239 15.24 21.75 0.47
CA GLY A 239 15.35 20.45 1.10
C GLY A 239 14.65 20.31 2.44
N ASN A 240 13.88 21.32 2.89
CA ASN A 240 13.07 21.23 4.10
C ASN A 240 11.76 20.47 3.85
N LEU A 241 11.17 19.97 4.95
CA LEU A 241 9.84 19.36 4.91
C LEU A 241 8.77 20.44 5.00
N ALA A 242 8.04 20.66 3.92
CA ALA A 242 6.89 21.53 3.82
C ALA A 242 5.59 20.70 3.80
N GLU A 243 4.59 21.11 4.56
CA GLU A 243 3.26 20.48 4.53
C GLU A 243 2.66 20.49 3.12
N THR A 244 1.92 19.48 2.79
CA THR A 244 1.28 19.35 1.48
C THR A 244 -0.05 18.62 1.57
N ASP A 245 -0.99 19.03 0.73
CA ASP A 245 -2.27 18.32 0.56
C ASP A 245 -2.11 17.01 -0.20
N ASN A 246 -3.08 16.12 0.01
CA ASN A 246 -3.19 14.93 -0.81
C ASN A 246 -3.86 15.24 -2.15
N ALA A 247 -3.05 15.56 -3.16
CA ALA A 247 -3.51 15.89 -4.50
C ALA A 247 -4.24 14.72 -5.24
N PHE A 248 -4.15 13.49 -4.73
CA PHE A 248 -4.79 12.31 -5.31
C PHE A 248 -6.21 12.10 -4.80
N LEU A 249 -6.58 12.75 -3.69
CA LEU A 249 -7.89 12.63 -3.06
C LEU A 249 -8.51 14.01 -2.86
N PRO A 250 -8.95 14.67 -3.95
CA PRO A 250 -9.49 16.03 -3.88
C PRO A 250 -10.79 16.09 -3.06
N GLY A 251 -11.11 17.27 -2.51
CA GLY A 251 -12.35 17.52 -1.78
C GLY A 251 -12.29 17.26 -0.26
N GLY A 252 -11.08 17.01 0.27
CA GLY A 252 -10.85 16.83 1.71
C GLY A 252 -11.07 15.40 2.21
N ILE A 253 -10.42 15.09 3.31
CA ILE A 253 -10.31 13.72 3.85
C ILE A 253 -11.65 13.15 4.34
N SER A 254 -12.53 14.00 4.88
CA SER A 254 -13.82 13.60 5.45
C SER A 254 -15.00 13.77 4.50
N ASN A 255 -14.77 14.24 3.27
CA ASN A 255 -15.84 14.42 2.31
C ASN A 255 -16.39 13.07 1.80
N ARG A 256 -17.51 12.64 2.38
CA ARG A 256 -18.18 11.37 2.02
C ARG A 256 -18.78 11.33 0.60
N LYS A 257 -18.89 12.49 -0.05
CA LYS A 257 -19.28 12.55 -1.47
C LYS A 257 -18.11 12.34 -2.42
N ARG A 258 -16.87 12.34 -1.90
CA ARG A 258 -15.69 12.02 -2.69
C ARG A 258 -15.80 10.61 -3.26
N THR A 259 -15.53 10.47 -4.55
CA THR A 259 -15.52 9.17 -5.25
C THR A 259 -14.68 8.15 -4.45
N PRO A 260 -15.21 6.97 -4.15
CA PRO A 260 -14.39 5.89 -3.60
C PRO A 260 -13.32 5.50 -4.62
N VAL A 261 -12.09 5.32 -4.17
CA VAL A 261 -10.95 4.95 -5.02
C VAL A 261 -10.41 3.58 -4.60
N PRO A 262 -10.92 2.49 -5.18
CA PRO A 262 -10.47 1.12 -4.88
C PRO A 262 -8.97 0.90 -5.10
N GLY A 263 -8.38 1.68 -6.00
CA GLY A 263 -6.94 1.63 -6.30
C GLY A 263 -6.04 2.38 -5.32
N GLY A 264 -6.59 3.18 -4.36
CA GLY A 264 -5.70 4.00 -3.54
C GLY A 264 -6.36 4.90 -2.51
N GLY A 265 -7.63 4.68 -2.16
CA GLY A 265 -8.41 5.63 -1.36
C GLY A 265 -8.37 5.44 0.15
N LEU A 266 -7.78 4.37 0.67
CA LEU A 266 -7.84 4.03 2.08
C LEU A 266 -6.85 4.83 2.93
N TYR A 267 -7.31 5.13 4.14
CA TYR A 267 -6.52 5.50 5.30
C TYR A 267 -6.50 4.33 6.27
N SER A 268 -5.39 4.13 6.98
CA SER A 268 -5.23 3.00 7.90
C SER A 268 -4.18 3.29 8.96
N THR A 269 -4.09 2.43 9.97
CA THR A 269 -3.01 2.38 10.94
C THR A 269 -2.03 1.26 10.60
N ALA A 270 -0.82 1.32 11.15
CA ALA A 270 0.16 0.24 11.02
C ALA A 270 -0.38 -1.09 11.56
N LYS A 271 -1.15 -1.05 12.65
CA LYS A 271 -1.78 -2.22 13.28
C LYS A 271 -2.79 -2.90 12.34
N ASP A 272 -3.69 -2.13 11.74
CA ASP A 272 -4.71 -2.68 10.83
C ASP A 272 -4.08 -3.31 9.58
N VAL A 273 -3.09 -2.62 8.99
CA VAL A 273 -2.32 -3.18 7.87
C VAL A 273 -1.63 -4.48 8.28
N THR A 274 -1.05 -4.53 9.47
CA THR A 274 -0.43 -5.76 9.99
C THR A 274 -1.44 -6.91 10.09
N ALA A 275 -2.64 -6.66 10.61
CA ALA A 275 -3.70 -7.65 10.75
C ALA A 275 -4.10 -8.26 9.40
N PHE A 276 -4.21 -7.43 8.34
CA PHE A 276 -4.45 -7.90 6.98
C PHE A 276 -3.35 -8.85 6.49
N TYR A 277 -2.09 -8.51 6.67
CA TYR A 277 -0.99 -9.36 6.23
C TYR A 277 -0.81 -10.61 7.10
N GLN A 278 -1.18 -10.56 8.38
CA GLN A 278 -1.27 -11.75 9.24
C GLN A 278 -2.35 -12.71 8.73
N MET A 279 -3.52 -12.21 8.33
CA MET A 279 -4.56 -13.01 7.68
C MET A 279 -4.01 -13.73 6.44
N MET A 280 -3.26 -13.03 5.60
CA MET A 280 -2.63 -13.62 4.42
C MET A 280 -1.61 -14.72 4.78
N LEU A 281 -0.72 -14.49 5.76
CA LEU A 281 0.25 -15.51 6.23
C LEU A 281 -0.42 -16.71 6.89
N ASN A 282 -1.62 -16.53 7.45
CA ASN A 282 -2.43 -17.60 8.03
C ASN A 282 -3.31 -18.32 7.01
N GLY A 283 -2.97 -18.22 5.71
CA GLY A 283 -3.70 -18.90 4.65
C GLY A 283 -5.15 -18.44 4.50
N GLY A 284 -5.39 -17.16 4.75
CA GLY A 284 -6.72 -16.55 4.62
C GLY A 284 -7.56 -16.58 5.89
N MET A 285 -7.03 -17.07 7.00
CA MET A 285 -7.73 -17.11 8.30
C MET A 285 -7.45 -15.86 9.12
N SER A 286 -8.48 -15.26 9.69
CA SER A 286 -8.40 -14.14 10.63
C SER A 286 -9.42 -14.32 11.74
N HIS A 287 -8.99 -14.25 13.00
CA HIS A 287 -9.87 -14.36 14.20
C HIS A 287 -10.88 -15.52 14.13
N GLY A 288 -10.47 -16.67 13.61
CA GLY A 288 -11.33 -17.84 13.45
C GLY A 288 -12.29 -17.81 12.24
N VAL A 289 -12.23 -16.75 11.43
CA VAL A 289 -13.02 -16.59 10.20
C VAL A 289 -12.16 -16.85 8.97
N GLN A 290 -12.66 -17.66 8.03
CA GLN A 290 -12.02 -17.85 6.72
C GLN A 290 -12.40 -16.68 5.81
N VAL A 291 -11.47 -15.76 5.62
CA VAL A 291 -11.62 -14.58 4.74
C VAL A 291 -11.39 -14.97 3.28
N LEU A 292 -10.39 -15.80 3.01
CA LEU A 292 -10.08 -16.37 1.69
C LEU A 292 -9.70 -17.84 1.83
N LYS A 293 -10.00 -18.66 0.83
CA LYS A 293 -9.46 -20.02 0.77
C LYS A 293 -7.94 -20.01 0.68
N LYS A 294 -7.30 -20.99 1.34
CA LYS A 294 -5.83 -21.13 1.34
C LYS A 294 -5.24 -21.21 -0.07
N GLU A 295 -5.93 -21.91 -0.97
CA GLU A 295 -5.56 -22.05 -2.38
C GLU A 295 -5.59 -20.71 -3.10
N THR A 296 -6.57 -19.85 -2.78
CA THR A 296 -6.70 -18.51 -3.36
C THR A 296 -5.60 -17.59 -2.85
N VAL A 297 -5.27 -17.64 -1.55
CA VAL A 297 -4.10 -16.94 -1.01
C VAL A 297 -2.82 -17.36 -1.74
N SER A 298 -2.59 -18.67 -1.90
CA SER A 298 -1.43 -19.19 -2.62
C SER A 298 -1.38 -18.71 -4.08
N ARG A 299 -2.53 -18.62 -4.76
CA ARG A 299 -2.60 -18.08 -6.13
C ARG A 299 -2.33 -16.57 -6.17
N MET A 300 -2.84 -15.81 -5.19
CA MET A 300 -2.64 -14.35 -5.10
C MET A 300 -1.17 -13.98 -4.96
N THR A 301 -0.46 -14.71 -4.13
CA THR A 301 0.92 -14.39 -3.71
C THR A 301 1.98 -15.06 -4.60
N ARG A 302 1.54 -15.86 -5.58
CA ARG A 302 2.42 -16.44 -6.60
C ARG A 302 2.55 -15.50 -7.79
N MET A 303 3.72 -15.49 -8.40
CA MET A 303 4.01 -14.73 -9.62
C MET A 303 3.07 -15.12 -10.76
N GLN A 304 2.46 -14.11 -11.38
CA GLN A 304 1.53 -14.24 -12.52
C GLN A 304 2.11 -13.62 -13.80
N THR A 305 3.21 -12.86 -13.69
CA THR A 305 3.77 -12.08 -14.80
C THR A 305 5.21 -12.50 -15.16
N GLU A 306 5.58 -13.76 -14.92
CA GLU A 306 6.93 -14.27 -15.19
C GLU A 306 7.31 -14.24 -16.68
N ASP A 307 6.35 -14.55 -17.56
CA ASP A 307 6.56 -14.62 -19.00
C ASP A 307 6.72 -13.25 -19.67
N PHE A 308 6.43 -12.19 -18.95
CA PHE A 308 6.62 -10.82 -19.41
C PHE A 308 8.09 -10.34 -19.35
N LYS A 309 9.06 -11.24 -19.37
CA LYS A 309 10.52 -10.97 -19.31
C LYS A 309 11.06 -10.05 -20.41
N LYS A 310 10.30 -9.80 -21.46
CA LYS A 310 10.74 -9.05 -22.65
C LYS A 310 9.92 -7.80 -22.91
N ILE A 311 9.14 -7.33 -21.94
CA ILE A 311 8.43 -6.08 -22.16
C ILE A 311 9.44 -4.96 -22.00
N ALA A 312 9.98 -4.52 -23.13
CA ALA A 312 10.53 -3.20 -23.22
C ALA A 312 9.39 -2.24 -22.93
N TRP A 313 9.36 -1.70 -21.71
CA TRP A 313 8.53 -0.58 -21.38
C TRP A 313 8.84 0.54 -22.39
N GLN A 314 7.89 0.89 -23.22
CA GLN A 314 7.94 2.12 -23.96
C GLN A 314 7.01 3.08 -23.22
N PRO A 315 7.53 4.25 -22.78
CA PRO A 315 6.68 5.26 -22.19
C PRO A 315 5.57 5.56 -23.18
N ALA A 316 4.31 5.33 -22.78
CA ALA A 316 3.21 5.98 -23.45
C ALA A 316 3.41 7.47 -23.21
N GLN A 317 3.60 8.26 -24.24
CA GLN A 317 3.64 9.71 -24.14
C GLN A 317 2.23 10.25 -23.83
N PRO A 318 2.03 11.06 -22.77
CA PRO A 318 3.03 11.61 -21.86
C PRO A 318 3.50 10.58 -20.83
N PRO A 319 4.72 10.76 -20.27
CA PRO A 319 5.27 9.81 -19.31
C PRO A 319 4.35 9.72 -18.10
N ASP A 320 3.73 8.54 -17.90
CA ASP A 320 3.07 8.23 -16.66
C ASP A 320 4.11 8.24 -15.54
N ARG A 321 3.98 9.20 -14.63
CA ARG A 321 4.90 9.46 -13.51
C ARG A 321 4.99 8.30 -12.51
N PHE A 322 4.25 7.21 -12.73
CA PHE A 322 4.01 6.16 -11.74
C PHE A 322 4.59 4.79 -12.08
N VAL A 323 5.24 4.63 -13.22
CA VAL A 323 5.86 3.35 -13.55
C VAL A 323 7.37 3.54 -13.63
N ASP A 324 8.03 3.19 -12.54
CA ASP A 324 9.48 3.04 -12.54
C ASP A 324 9.83 1.75 -13.31
N PRO A 325 10.50 1.84 -14.47
CA PRO A 325 10.97 0.67 -15.20
C PRO A 325 11.89 -0.21 -14.35
N SER A 326 12.49 0.36 -13.31
CA SER A 326 13.32 -0.35 -12.35
C SER A 326 12.55 -1.41 -11.56
N PHE A 327 11.20 -1.37 -11.53
CA PHE A 327 10.39 -2.34 -10.80
C PHE A 327 10.77 -3.79 -11.17
N PHE A 328 10.73 -4.13 -12.46
CA PHE A 328 11.14 -5.46 -12.92
C PHE A 328 12.66 -5.67 -12.91
N LEU A 329 13.42 -4.58 -13.12
CA LEU A 329 14.89 -4.63 -13.03
C LEU A 329 15.35 -4.92 -11.59
N ASN A 330 14.57 -4.53 -10.60
CA ASN A 330 14.82 -4.81 -9.18
C ASN A 330 14.38 -6.22 -8.73
N GLY A 331 14.10 -7.12 -9.66
CA GLY A 331 13.76 -8.50 -9.33
C GLY A 331 12.34 -8.70 -8.81
N MET A 332 11.42 -7.81 -9.17
CA MET A 332 10.01 -7.90 -8.80
C MET A 332 9.18 -8.62 -9.87
N SER A 333 8.08 -9.19 -9.45
CA SER A 333 7.00 -9.74 -10.27
C SER A 333 5.66 -9.29 -9.70
N TRP A 334 4.57 -9.68 -10.34
CA TRP A 334 3.21 -9.35 -9.90
C TRP A 334 2.38 -10.61 -9.70
N GLY A 335 1.68 -10.69 -8.57
CA GLY A 335 0.65 -11.68 -8.27
C GLY A 335 -0.75 -11.15 -8.62
N LEU A 336 -1.80 -11.67 -7.97
CA LEU A 336 -3.14 -11.14 -8.11
C LEU A 336 -3.35 -10.01 -7.08
N GLY A 337 -3.00 -8.78 -7.48
CA GLY A 337 -3.09 -7.59 -6.64
C GLY A 337 -1.91 -7.34 -5.70
N PHE A 338 -0.86 -8.16 -5.73
CA PHE A 338 0.35 -8.01 -4.93
C PHE A 338 1.60 -7.83 -5.78
N GLN A 339 2.54 -7.06 -5.28
CA GLN A 339 3.95 -7.14 -5.67
C GLN A 339 4.55 -8.41 -5.07
N VAL A 340 5.38 -9.11 -5.82
CA VAL A 340 6.04 -10.34 -5.38
C VAL A 340 7.53 -10.24 -5.67
N VAL A 341 8.37 -10.46 -4.65
CA VAL A 341 9.83 -10.51 -4.83
C VAL A 341 10.20 -11.80 -5.53
N LYS A 342 10.71 -11.68 -6.75
CA LYS A 342 11.20 -12.81 -7.54
C LYS A 342 12.66 -13.13 -7.21
N GLU A 343 13.49 -12.11 -7.32
CA GLU A 343 14.93 -12.17 -7.06
C GLU A 343 15.30 -11.02 -6.12
N PRO A 344 15.73 -11.30 -4.88
CA PRO A 344 16.14 -10.25 -3.95
C PRO A 344 17.34 -9.47 -4.48
N ARG A 345 17.11 -8.25 -4.98
CA ARG A 345 18.17 -7.36 -5.47
C ARG A 345 17.74 -5.87 -5.40
N GLY A 346 18.69 -4.96 -5.54
CA GLY A 346 18.43 -3.53 -5.44
C GLY A 346 17.80 -3.16 -4.11
N VAL A 347 16.71 -2.39 -4.12
CA VAL A 347 15.96 -2.02 -2.91
C VAL A 347 15.38 -3.25 -2.20
N MET A 348 15.08 -4.32 -2.91
CA MET A 348 14.47 -5.54 -2.35
C MET A 348 15.51 -6.58 -1.87
N ALA A 349 16.81 -6.28 -1.94
CA ALA A 349 17.88 -7.19 -1.53
C ALA A 349 17.74 -7.74 -0.09
N PRO A 350 17.19 -6.99 0.90
CA PRO A 350 17.00 -7.51 2.25
C PRO A 350 15.84 -8.52 2.39
N LEU A 351 14.95 -8.61 1.40
CA LEU A 351 13.77 -9.49 1.43
C LEU A 351 14.09 -10.88 0.89
N SER A 352 13.24 -11.86 1.18
CA SER A 352 13.32 -13.20 0.61
C SER A 352 12.57 -13.30 -0.72
N ALA A 353 12.99 -14.18 -1.62
CA ALA A 353 12.17 -14.58 -2.75
C ALA A 353 10.82 -15.14 -2.26
N GLY A 354 9.73 -14.77 -2.93
CA GLY A 354 8.37 -15.11 -2.52
C GLY A 354 7.76 -14.15 -1.48
N THR A 355 8.52 -13.19 -0.94
CA THR A 355 7.93 -12.09 -0.16
C THR A 355 6.95 -11.32 -1.03
N PHE A 356 5.77 -11.04 -0.49
CA PHE A 356 4.73 -10.30 -1.20
C PHE A 356 4.27 -9.09 -0.37
N GLY A 357 3.79 -8.07 -1.07
CA GLY A 357 3.38 -6.83 -0.40
C GLY A 357 2.93 -5.75 -1.37
N HIS A 358 2.90 -4.54 -0.88
CA HIS A 358 2.64 -3.35 -1.69
C HIS A 358 3.19 -2.08 -1.02
N GLY A 359 3.59 -1.13 -1.84
CA GLY A 359 3.93 0.23 -1.39
C GLY A 359 2.82 1.23 -1.66
N GLY A 360 2.86 2.36 -0.96
CA GLY A 360 1.98 3.51 -1.16
C GLY A 360 2.73 4.74 -1.69
N ALA A 361 2.02 5.61 -2.39
CA ALA A 361 2.60 6.79 -3.06
C ALA A 361 3.31 7.76 -2.10
N TYR A 362 2.93 7.78 -0.81
CA TYR A 362 3.57 8.63 0.20
C TYR A 362 4.58 7.88 1.07
N GLY A 363 5.18 6.80 0.51
CA GLY A 363 6.30 6.07 1.11
C GLY A 363 5.91 4.97 2.08
N THR A 364 4.62 4.75 2.35
CA THR A 364 4.17 3.59 3.11
C THR A 364 4.54 2.29 2.40
N GLN A 365 4.87 1.24 3.14
CA GLN A 365 5.05 -0.10 2.58
C GLN A 365 4.70 -1.19 3.58
N SER A 366 4.33 -2.34 3.06
CA SER A 366 4.06 -3.55 3.84
C SER A 366 4.49 -4.78 3.08
N TRP A 367 5.14 -5.69 3.78
CA TRP A 367 5.69 -6.93 3.25
C TRP A 367 5.38 -8.10 4.16
N ALA A 368 4.93 -9.20 3.58
CA ALA A 368 4.82 -10.48 4.27
C ALA A 368 5.81 -11.47 3.65
N ASP A 369 6.67 -12.04 4.48
CA ASP A 369 7.65 -13.06 4.11
C ASP A 369 7.14 -14.43 4.59
N PRO A 370 6.59 -15.27 3.71
CA PRO A 370 6.06 -16.57 4.09
C PRO A 370 7.17 -17.55 4.52
N ASN A 371 8.41 -17.38 4.03
CA ASN A 371 9.52 -18.24 4.39
C ASN A 371 9.99 -18.02 5.82
N ARG A 372 9.91 -16.77 6.29
CA ARG A 372 10.29 -16.38 7.66
C ARG A 372 9.10 -16.31 8.60
N GLY A 373 7.88 -16.31 8.08
CA GLY A 373 6.64 -16.17 8.83
C GLY A 373 6.49 -14.79 9.49
N VAL A 374 6.92 -13.72 8.80
CA VAL A 374 6.95 -12.35 9.35
C VAL A 374 6.25 -11.35 8.45
N VAL A 375 5.66 -10.35 9.09
CA VAL A 375 5.10 -9.14 8.47
C VAL A 375 5.97 -7.96 8.87
N MET A 376 6.24 -7.07 7.93
CA MET A 376 6.97 -5.82 8.12
C MET A 376 6.15 -4.68 7.55
N VAL A 377 5.85 -3.67 8.37
CA VAL A 377 5.05 -2.49 7.98
C VAL A 377 5.81 -1.22 8.29
N LEU A 378 5.87 -0.31 7.34
CA LEU A 378 6.36 1.07 7.48
C LEU A 378 5.25 2.03 7.08
N MET A 379 4.91 2.94 7.99
CA MET A 379 3.98 4.03 7.75
C MET A 379 4.71 5.36 7.86
N ILE A 380 4.70 6.12 6.77
CA ILE A 380 5.22 7.50 6.66
C ILE A 380 4.29 8.30 5.74
N GLN A 381 4.37 9.63 5.80
CA GLN A 381 3.58 10.53 4.93
C GLN A 381 4.51 11.52 4.22
N ARG A 382 5.23 11.03 3.23
CA ARG A 382 6.20 11.78 2.44
C ARG A 382 5.82 11.79 0.96
N ALA A 383 5.19 12.89 0.52
CA ALA A 383 4.85 13.09 -0.89
C ALA A 383 6.12 13.27 -1.76
N ASP A 384 5.98 13.07 -3.07
CA ASP A 384 7.07 13.17 -4.04
C ASP A 384 8.31 12.32 -3.67
N PHE A 385 8.05 11.21 -3.00
CA PHE A 385 9.06 10.32 -2.44
C PHE A 385 9.79 9.50 -3.52
N SER A 386 9.28 9.50 -4.75
CA SER A 386 9.83 8.74 -5.89
C SER A 386 11.13 9.30 -6.48
N THR A 387 11.58 10.46 -6.02
CA THR A 387 12.68 11.20 -6.65
C THR A 387 14.07 10.96 -6.05
N GLY A 388 14.30 9.81 -5.38
CA GLY A 388 15.62 9.42 -4.89
C GLY A 388 15.68 9.09 -3.39
N ASP A 389 14.83 9.70 -2.56
CA ASP A 389 14.81 9.44 -1.11
C ASP A 389 14.13 8.11 -0.74
N ASN A 390 13.22 7.61 -1.57
CA ASN A 390 12.46 6.41 -1.25
C ASN A 390 13.33 5.14 -1.20
N ALA A 391 14.25 5.01 -2.13
CA ALA A 391 15.09 3.81 -2.19
C ALA A 391 15.97 3.64 -0.94
N PRO A 392 16.70 4.68 -0.45
CA PRO A 392 17.42 4.61 0.80
C PRO A 392 16.55 4.31 2.01
N VAL A 393 15.41 5.00 2.19
CA VAL A 393 14.52 4.80 3.34
C VAL A 393 13.88 3.41 3.31
N HIS A 394 13.38 2.97 2.15
CA HIS A 394 12.77 1.66 2.01
C HIS A 394 13.78 0.53 2.26
N ARG A 395 14.98 0.66 1.71
CA ARG A 395 16.05 -0.29 1.93
C ARG A 395 16.53 -0.30 3.38
N GLY A 396 16.78 0.88 3.96
CA GLY A 396 17.20 0.99 5.36
C GLY A 396 16.17 0.42 6.32
N PHE A 397 14.88 0.69 6.11
CA PHE A 397 13.80 0.04 6.86
C PHE A 397 13.87 -1.49 6.75
N GLN A 398 13.99 -2.03 5.54
CA GLN A 398 14.02 -3.48 5.33
C GLN A 398 15.27 -4.12 5.96
N GLU A 399 16.44 -3.49 5.85
CA GLU A 399 17.69 -3.95 6.48
C GLU A 399 17.57 -3.94 8.01
N ALA A 400 17.09 -2.84 8.59
CA ALA A 400 16.87 -2.71 10.02
C ALA A 400 15.79 -3.70 10.54
N ALA A 401 14.73 -3.92 9.77
CA ALA A 401 13.72 -4.92 10.10
C ALA A 401 14.31 -6.33 10.15
N GLN A 402 15.21 -6.70 9.22
CA GLN A 402 15.88 -7.99 9.25
C GLN A 402 16.84 -8.11 10.44
N GLN A 403 17.52 -7.03 10.83
CA GLN A 403 18.35 -7.02 12.05
C GLN A 403 17.49 -7.18 13.30
N GLN A 404 16.37 -6.46 13.38
CA GLN A 404 15.43 -6.55 14.49
C GLN A 404 14.82 -7.95 14.62
N ILE A 405 14.47 -8.62 13.51
CA ILE A 405 13.95 -9.99 13.52
C ILE A 405 14.99 -10.96 14.09
N ARG A 406 16.27 -10.83 13.73
CA ARG A 406 17.35 -11.65 14.33
C ARG A 406 17.47 -11.39 15.82
N PHE A 407 17.56 -10.13 16.22
CA PHE A 407 17.65 -9.71 17.62
C PHE A 407 16.50 -10.26 18.50
N LEU A 408 15.26 -10.30 17.94
CA LEU A 408 14.09 -10.83 18.65
C LEU A 408 14.04 -12.37 18.71
N ARG A 409 14.76 -13.08 17.84
CA ARG A 409 14.87 -14.55 17.86
C ARG A 409 15.95 -15.05 18.80
N ASP A 410 16.97 -14.25 19.03
CA ASP A 410 18.12 -14.60 19.88
C ASP A 410 17.85 -14.32 21.38
N ARG A 411 16.69 -13.74 21.70
CA ARG A 411 16.16 -13.52 23.05
C ARG A 411 15.07 -14.53 23.41
#